data_f2a1dd31c9da7a6e836e7ac3f691d0c6
#
_entry.id   f2a1dd31c9da7a6e836e7ac3f691d0c6
#
_cell.length_a   1.000
_cell.length_b   1.000
_cell.length_c   1.000
_cell.angle_alpha   90.00
_cell.angle_beta   90.00
_cell.angle_gamma   90.00
#
_symmetry.space_group_name_H-M   'P 1'
#
loop_
_entity.id
_entity.type
_entity.pdbx_description
1 polymer ?
#
loop_
_entity_poly.entity_id
_entity_poly.type
_entity_poly.pdbx_seq_one_letter_code
_entity_poly.pdbx_strand_id
1 'polypeptide(L)'
;MDRVSYIVRRLLLAFPTFIGITLVCFSLTRFLPGGPVEMKILRMKGGGASQEAGAVSAAAKQVTDTYRRELEAQFGFDKPIAVQYFNWLVKNKMGLTLSSYDYPNKTAWDLISSRLPVSISFGLAAFFLTYLVCIPLGIAKALNHTKLFDAVSSFVVFAAYAIPSFALAMLLKTLFCGTVESCWDIFPLGGISGDFDSEPTFFEFIVDRARHMVLPLLCYVAGSFAMLTLLMKNSLLDQISADYVRTVIAKGATRTRAVWA
;
A
#
# COMPACT_ATOMS: atom_id res chain seq x y z
N MET A 1 32.04 11.60 17.43
CA MET A 1 31.01 12.47 16.82
C MET A 1 29.86 12.57 17.80
N ASP A 2 29.55 13.77 18.26
CA ASP A 2 28.50 13.97 19.23
C ASP A 2 27.14 13.57 18.62
N ARG A 3 26.29 12.91 19.44
CA ARG A 3 24.95 12.44 19.01
C ARG A 3 24.14 13.58 18.40
N VAL A 4 24.31 14.79 18.93
CA VAL A 4 23.64 16.00 18.43
C VAL A 4 24.10 16.34 17.02
N SER A 5 25.41 16.34 16.74
CA SER A 5 25.95 16.61 15.40
C SER A 5 25.45 15.60 14.35
N TYR A 6 25.31 14.33 14.73
CA TYR A 6 24.75 13.29 13.86
C TYR A 6 23.27 13.56 13.53
N ILE A 7 22.46 13.91 14.53
CA ILE A 7 21.03 14.21 14.34
C ILE A 7 20.86 15.45 13.46
N VAL A 8 21.59 16.53 13.77
CA VAL A 8 21.54 17.78 13.00
C VAL A 8 21.93 17.54 11.53
N ARG A 9 22.99 16.78 11.28
CA ARG A 9 23.40 16.44 9.89
C ARG A 9 22.33 15.65 9.15
N ARG A 10 21.67 14.68 9.83
CA ARG A 10 20.57 13.92 9.23
C ARG A 10 19.36 14.81 8.91
N LEU A 11 19.02 15.72 9.81
CA LEU A 11 17.91 16.65 9.61
C LEU A 11 18.20 17.62 8.45
N LEU A 12 19.45 18.13 8.36
CA LEU A 12 19.88 18.96 7.23
C LEU A 12 19.84 18.22 5.90
N LEU A 13 20.19 16.94 5.85
CA LEU A 13 20.11 16.12 4.65
C LEU A 13 18.68 15.73 4.28
N ALA A 14 17.75 15.67 5.24
CA ALA A 14 16.34 15.41 4.97
C ALA A 14 15.69 16.52 4.15
N PHE A 15 16.12 17.78 4.34
CA PHE A 15 15.55 18.92 3.63
C PHE A 15 15.79 18.89 2.11
N PRO A 16 17.01 18.75 1.58
CA PRO A 16 17.22 18.62 0.14
C PRO A 16 16.58 17.34 -0.43
N THR A 17 16.56 16.25 0.33
CA THR A 17 15.88 15.02 -0.09
C THR A 17 14.37 15.25 -0.24
N PHE A 18 13.74 15.94 0.70
CA PHE A 18 12.33 16.30 0.63
C PHE A 18 12.03 17.18 -0.59
N ILE A 19 12.85 18.21 -0.84
CA ILE A 19 12.72 19.07 -2.03
C ILE A 19 12.88 18.23 -3.31
N GLY A 20 13.86 17.36 -3.37
CA GLY A 20 14.07 16.48 -4.52
C GLY A 20 12.88 15.57 -4.80
N ILE A 21 12.34 14.91 -3.79
CA ILE A 21 11.16 14.04 -3.92
C ILE A 21 9.93 14.85 -4.37
N THR A 22 9.65 15.99 -3.73
CA THR A 22 8.49 16.82 -4.08
C THR A 22 8.61 17.41 -5.48
N LEU A 23 9.81 17.75 -5.92
CA LEU A 23 10.06 18.25 -7.27
C LEU A 23 9.85 17.16 -8.33
N VAL A 24 10.30 15.94 -8.08
CA VAL A 24 10.04 14.79 -8.95
C VAL A 24 8.55 14.48 -9.00
N CYS A 25 7.87 14.41 -7.86
CA CYS A 25 6.42 14.18 -7.81
C CYS A 25 5.65 15.27 -8.57
N PHE A 26 5.98 16.53 -8.36
CA PHE A 26 5.37 17.64 -9.08
C PHE A 26 5.62 17.53 -10.59
N SER A 27 6.85 17.24 -11.01
CA SER A 27 7.21 17.09 -12.42
C SER A 27 6.42 15.96 -13.07
N LEU A 28 6.31 14.81 -12.42
CA LEU A 28 5.51 13.69 -12.92
C LEU A 28 4.05 14.10 -13.15
N THR A 29 3.44 14.86 -12.24
CA THR A 29 2.05 15.33 -12.42
C THR A 29 1.89 16.32 -13.57
N ARG A 30 2.97 16.94 -14.05
CA ARG A 30 2.95 17.94 -15.12
C ARG A 30 3.29 17.41 -16.49
N PHE A 31 4.25 16.49 -16.55
CA PHE A 31 4.79 16.00 -17.82
C PHE A 31 4.13 14.70 -18.31
N LEU A 32 3.40 13.98 -17.44
CA LEU A 32 2.64 12.82 -17.89
C LEU A 32 1.45 13.25 -18.79
N PRO A 33 1.31 12.63 -19.96
CA PRO A 33 0.12 12.83 -20.80
C PRO A 33 -1.14 12.35 -20.04
N GLY A 34 -2.24 13.05 -20.22
CA GLY A 34 -3.46 12.77 -19.47
C GLY A 34 -3.57 13.55 -18.16
N GLY A 35 -2.99 14.73 -18.10
CA GLY A 35 -3.10 15.64 -16.95
C GLY A 35 -4.53 15.99 -16.57
N PRO A 36 -4.72 16.64 -15.41
CA PRO A 36 -6.04 16.90 -14.82
C PRO A 36 -7.03 17.59 -15.76
N VAL A 37 -6.54 18.49 -16.57
CA VAL A 37 -7.35 19.21 -17.55
C VAL A 37 -7.83 18.28 -18.68
N GLU A 38 -6.91 17.45 -19.19
CA GLU A 38 -7.22 16.52 -20.29
C GLU A 38 -8.19 15.44 -19.83
N MET A 39 -8.00 14.88 -18.63
CA MET A 39 -8.91 13.88 -18.07
C MET A 39 -10.33 14.43 -17.86
N LYS A 40 -10.46 15.68 -17.42
CA LYS A 40 -11.75 16.31 -17.22
C LYS A 40 -12.44 16.60 -18.56
N ILE A 41 -11.69 17.03 -19.56
CA ILE A 41 -12.19 17.24 -20.93
C ILE A 41 -12.58 15.89 -21.57
N LEU A 42 -11.78 14.84 -21.41
CA LEU A 42 -12.09 13.50 -21.93
C LEU A 42 -13.37 12.93 -21.32
N ARG A 43 -13.61 13.12 -20.03
CA ARG A 43 -14.85 12.67 -19.37
C ARG A 43 -16.07 13.45 -19.84
N MET A 44 -15.94 14.74 -20.10
CA MET A 44 -17.03 15.53 -20.67
C MET A 44 -17.36 15.08 -22.11
N LYS A 45 -16.35 14.66 -22.87
CA LYS A 45 -16.55 14.12 -24.22
C LYS A 45 -17.04 12.67 -24.21
N GLY A 46 -16.66 11.86 -23.24
CA GLY A 46 -17.04 10.44 -23.13
C GLY A 46 -18.34 10.16 -22.38
N GLY A 47 -18.88 11.15 -21.66
CA GLY A 47 -20.16 11.04 -20.95
C GLY A 47 -21.39 11.26 -21.84
N GLY A 48 -21.21 11.64 -23.09
CA GLY A 48 -22.26 11.76 -24.10
C GLY A 48 -21.97 10.82 -25.25
N ALA A 49 -22.82 9.83 -25.42
CA ALA A 49 -22.84 8.78 -26.42
C ALA A 49 -22.24 9.15 -27.80
N SER A 50 -21.65 8.09 -28.42
CA SER A 50 -21.32 7.99 -29.86
C SER A 50 -20.26 8.96 -30.36
N GLN A 51 -19.04 8.44 -30.48
CA GLN A 51 -18.05 8.87 -31.46
C GLN A 51 -18.62 8.58 -32.87
N GLU A 52 -19.44 9.44 -33.39
CA GLU A 52 -19.47 9.65 -34.82
C GLU A 52 -18.36 10.67 -35.13
N ALA A 53 -17.33 10.18 -35.80
CA ALA A 53 -16.27 10.99 -36.39
C ALA A 53 -16.86 11.84 -37.52
N GLY A 54 -17.49 12.93 -37.15
CA GLY A 54 -18.06 13.89 -38.09
C GLY A 54 -18.11 15.29 -37.47
N ALA A 55 -17.27 16.19 -37.99
CA ALA A 55 -17.33 17.63 -37.85
C ALA A 55 -17.76 18.16 -36.48
N VAL A 56 -16.82 18.16 -35.52
CA VAL A 56 -16.97 18.98 -34.30
C VAL A 56 -17.20 20.43 -34.76
N SER A 57 -18.39 20.96 -34.53
CA SER A 57 -18.74 22.32 -34.96
C SER A 57 -17.76 23.33 -34.33
N ALA A 58 -17.47 24.42 -35.05
CA ALA A 58 -16.57 25.47 -34.56
C ALA A 58 -16.99 25.97 -33.15
N ALA A 59 -18.30 26.01 -32.90
CA ALA A 59 -18.87 26.34 -31.58
C ALA A 59 -18.48 25.34 -30.47
N ALA A 60 -18.49 24.03 -30.74
CA ALA A 60 -18.11 23.02 -29.78
C ALA A 60 -16.60 23.05 -29.46
N LYS A 61 -15.76 23.38 -30.45
CA LYS A 61 -14.33 23.65 -30.23
C LYS A 61 -14.12 24.87 -29.33
N GLN A 62 -14.82 25.94 -29.59
CA GLN A 62 -14.69 27.19 -28.84
C GLN A 62 -15.13 27.05 -27.37
N VAL A 63 -16.21 26.31 -27.13
CA VAL A 63 -16.64 25.96 -25.76
C VAL A 63 -15.58 25.10 -25.04
N THR A 64 -15.00 24.13 -25.73
CA THR A 64 -13.96 23.30 -25.19
C THR A 64 -12.69 24.09 -24.84
N ASP A 65 -12.31 25.04 -25.71
CA ASP A 65 -11.10 25.86 -25.50
C ASP A 65 -11.29 26.90 -24.37
N THR A 66 -12.49 27.48 -24.24
CA THR A 66 -12.82 28.38 -23.13
C THR A 66 -12.79 27.64 -21.82
N TYR A 67 -13.45 26.49 -21.76
CA TYR A 67 -13.45 25.64 -20.58
C TYR A 67 -12.06 25.11 -20.21
N ARG A 68 -11.23 24.80 -21.21
CA ARG A 68 -9.83 24.43 -21.01
C ARG A 68 -9.05 25.56 -20.33
N ARG A 69 -9.18 26.80 -20.78
CA ARG A 69 -8.53 27.97 -20.18
C ARG A 69 -8.99 28.22 -18.74
N GLU A 70 -10.27 28.04 -18.47
CA GLU A 70 -10.81 28.15 -17.11
C GLU A 70 -10.22 27.10 -16.18
N LEU A 71 -10.10 25.85 -16.66
CA LEU A 71 -9.47 24.78 -15.90
C LEU A 71 -7.97 25.02 -15.70
N GLU A 72 -7.26 25.48 -16.72
CA GLU A 72 -5.84 25.82 -16.65
C GLU A 72 -5.61 26.95 -15.63
N ALA A 73 -6.47 27.96 -15.60
CA ALA A 73 -6.44 29.02 -14.59
C ALA A 73 -6.77 28.50 -13.19
N GLN A 74 -7.79 27.63 -13.06
CA GLN A 74 -8.18 27.04 -11.79
C GLN A 74 -7.05 26.19 -11.17
N PHE A 75 -6.30 25.46 -12.01
CA PHE A 75 -5.15 24.67 -11.57
C PHE A 75 -3.83 25.45 -11.57
N GLY A 76 -3.86 26.74 -11.99
CA GLY A 76 -2.71 27.62 -12.00
C GLY A 76 -1.66 27.26 -13.06
N PHE A 77 -2.08 26.62 -14.17
CA PHE A 77 -1.20 26.23 -15.27
C PHE A 77 -0.75 27.41 -16.14
N ASP A 78 -1.43 28.53 -15.97
CA ASP A 78 -1.14 29.83 -16.60
C ASP A 78 0.16 30.49 -16.06
N LYS A 79 0.67 30.02 -14.92
CA LYS A 79 1.81 30.63 -14.21
C LYS A 79 3.14 29.96 -14.56
N PRO A 80 4.30 30.65 -14.37
CA PRO A 80 5.61 30.02 -14.51
C PRO A 80 5.76 28.77 -13.63
N ILE A 81 6.46 27.75 -14.10
CA ILE A 81 6.59 26.43 -13.44
C ILE A 81 7.06 26.56 -11.99
N ALA A 82 7.99 27.47 -11.70
CA ALA A 82 8.50 27.71 -10.35
C ALA A 82 7.37 28.20 -9.40
N VAL A 83 6.49 29.11 -9.90
CA VAL A 83 5.35 29.61 -9.14
C VAL A 83 4.29 28.53 -8.96
N GLN A 84 4.09 27.69 -9.97
CA GLN A 84 3.19 26.53 -9.87
C GLN A 84 3.67 25.55 -8.81
N TYR A 85 4.98 25.22 -8.79
CA TYR A 85 5.57 24.35 -7.77
C TYR A 85 5.41 24.92 -6.36
N PHE A 86 5.73 26.22 -6.19
CA PHE A 86 5.57 26.86 -4.89
C PHE A 86 4.11 26.87 -4.41
N ASN A 87 3.17 27.21 -5.29
CA ASN A 87 1.75 27.15 -4.97
C ASN A 87 1.28 25.75 -4.63
N TRP A 88 1.72 24.74 -5.39
CA TRP A 88 1.39 23.34 -5.12
C TRP A 88 1.95 22.88 -3.77
N LEU A 89 3.21 23.22 -3.47
CA LEU A 89 3.87 22.81 -2.23
C LEU A 89 3.28 23.49 -1.00
N VAL A 90 3.13 24.81 -1.05
CA VAL A 90 2.79 25.65 0.12
C VAL A 90 1.29 25.95 0.20
N LYS A 91 0.70 26.54 -0.84
CA LYS A 91 -0.71 26.94 -0.82
C LYS A 91 -1.65 25.75 -0.85
N ASN A 92 -1.37 24.80 -1.74
CA ASN A 92 -2.19 23.61 -1.93
C ASN A 92 -1.76 22.44 -1.03
N LYS A 93 -0.81 22.66 -0.10
CA LYS A 93 -0.31 21.66 0.86
C LYS A 93 0.02 20.34 0.15
N MET A 94 0.86 20.39 -0.86
CA MET A 94 1.23 19.24 -1.73
C MET A 94 0.02 18.61 -2.48
N GLY A 95 -0.95 19.43 -2.81
CA GLY A 95 -2.14 18.99 -3.54
C GLY A 95 -3.30 18.51 -2.67
N LEU A 96 -3.16 18.45 -1.35
CA LEU A 96 -4.19 17.94 -0.43
C LEU A 96 -5.47 18.78 -0.43
N THR A 97 -5.37 20.08 -0.70
CA THR A 97 -6.53 21.00 -0.76
C THR A 97 -7.13 21.11 -2.15
N LEU A 98 -6.56 20.44 -3.17
CA LEU A 98 -7.14 20.44 -4.51
C LEU A 98 -8.42 19.61 -4.54
N SER A 99 -9.40 20.10 -5.31
CA SER A 99 -10.64 19.36 -5.53
C SER A 99 -10.39 18.09 -6.33
N SER A 100 -11.07 17.01 -5.94
CA SER A 100 -11.01 15.75 -6.67
C SER A 100 -11.65 15.87 -8.06
N TYR A 101 -11.13 15.12 -9.02
CA TYR A 101 -11.72 15.02 -10.36
C TYR A 101 -12.99 14.17 -10.37
N ASP A 102 -13.03 13.13 -9.55
CA ASP A 102 -14.13 12.17 -9.48
C ASP A 102 -15.25 12.63 -8.56
N TYR A 103 -14.91 13.45 -7.57
CA TYR A 103 -15.83 13.95 -6.55
C TYR A 103 -15.73 15.48 -6.44
N PRO A 104 -16.51 16.24 -7.25
CA PRO A 104 -16.36 17.71 -7.38
C PRO A 104 -16.44 18.49 -6.08
N ASN A 105 -17.14 17.96 -5.07
CA ASN A 105 -17.36 18.62 -3.78
C ASN A 105 -16.44 18.10 -2.67
N LYS A 106 -15.41 17.30 -3.00
CA LYS A 106 -14.46 16.76 -2.02
C LYS A 106 -13.04 17.13 -2.38
N THR A 107 -12.27 17.51 -1.38
CA THR A 107 -10.82 17.70 -1.53
C THR A 107 -10.10 16.36 -1.52
N ALA A 108 -8.85 16.35 -1.98
CA ALA A 108 -8.01 15.16 -1.88
C ALA A 108 -7.85 14.72 -0.42
N TRP A 109 -7.75 15.66 0.51
CA TRP A 109 -7.70 15.37 1.95
C TRP A 109 -8.97 14.70 2.47
N ASP A 110 -10.15 15.15 2.06
CA ASP A 110 -11.42 14.53 2.48
C ASP A 110 -11.51 13.07 2.03
N LEU A 111 -11.04 12.78 0.82
CA LEU A 111 -11.00 11.41 0.30
C LEU A 111 -9.97 10.55 1.04
N ILE A 112 -8.78 11.08 1.28
CA ILE A 112 -7.74 10.37 2.03
C ILE A 112 -8.22 10.08 3.46
N SER A 113 -8.71 11.10 4.18
CA SER A 113 -9.14 10.97 5.57
C SER A 113 -10.31 10.00 5.73
N SER A 114 -11.24 9.95 4.78
CA SER A 114 -12.35 8.99 4.79
C SER A 114 -11.91 7.54 4.57
N ARG A 115 -10.80 7.31 3.86
CA ARG A 115 -10.26 5.96 3.60
C ARG A 115 -9.15 5.53 4.57
N LEU A 116 -8.55 6.50 5.25
CA LEU A 116 -7.44 6.28 6.16
C LEU A 116 -7.74 5.26 7.28
N PRO A 117 -8.90 5.27 7.97
CA PRO A 117 -9.20 4.29 9.01
C PRO A 117 -9.17 2.85 8.51
N VAL A 118 -9.68 2.63 7.28
CA VAL A 118 -9.65 1.32 6.65
C VAL A 118 -8.22 0.90 6.36
N SER A 119 -7.44 1.77 5.72
CA SER A 119 -6.03 1.49 5.40
C SER A 119 -5.20 1.21 6.64
N ILE A 120 -5.41 1.97 7.73
CA ILE A 120 -4.71 1.76 9.00
C ILE A 120 -5.11 0.40 9.60
N SER A 121 -6.39 0.04 9.60
CA SER A 121 -6.84 -1.24 10.15
C SER A 121 -6.21 -2.44 9.43
N PHE A 122 -6.17 -2.40 8.09
CA PHE A 122 -5.48 -3.42 7.29
C PHE A 122 -3.96 -3.41 7.52
N GLY A 123 -3.33 -2.23 7.53
CA GLY A 123 -1.89 -2.09 7.75
C GLY A 123 -1.44 -2.62 9.11
N LEU A 124 -2.17 -2.27 10.18
CA LEU A 124 -1.88 -2.77 11.52
C LEU A 124 -2.12 -4.28 11.63
N ALA A 125 -3.24 -4.77 11.12
CA ALA A 125 -3.52 -6.21 11.14
C ALA A 125 -2.47 -7.01 10.37
N ALA A 126 -2.08 -6.55 9.18
CA ALA A 126 -1.02 -7.15 8.39
C ALA A 126 0.34 -7.10 9.09
N PHE A 127 0.67 -5.97 9.71
CA PHE A 127 1.91 -5.83 10.49
C PHE A 127 1.99 -6.87 11.61
N PHE A 128 0.99 -6.90 12.49
CA PHE A 128 0.99 -7.85 13.60
C PHE A 128 0.99 -9.30 13.13
N LEU A 129 0.17 -9.64 12.14
CA LEU A 129 0.10 -10.98 11.58
C LEU A 129 1.43 -11.42 10.98
N THR A 130 2.07 -10.53 10.22
CA THR A 130 3.38 -10.79 9.60
C THR A 130 4.45 -11.08 10.66
N TYR A 131 4.56 -10.23 11.67
CA TYR A 131 5.55 -10.43 12.73
C TYR A 131 5.25 -11.66 13.59
N LEU A 132 3.98 -11.88 13.93
CA LEU A 132 3.54 -13.02 14.73
C LEU A 132 3.87 -14.36 14.06
N VAL A 133 3.82 -14.42 12.73
CA VAL A 133 4.10 -15.67 11.99
C VAL A 133 5.56 -15.74 11.55
N CYS A 134 6.13 -14.66 10.98
CA CYS A 134 7.46 -14.72 10.39
C CYS A 134 8.59 -14.85 11.43
N ILE A 135 8.44 -14.24 12.61
CA ILE A 135 9.49 -14.33 13.64
C ILE A 135 9.59 -15.76 14.16
N PRO A 136 8.53 -16.42 14.68
CA PRO A 136 8.63 -17.80 15.13
C PRO A 136 9.04 -18.76 14.03
N LEU A 137 8.52 -18.57 12.81
CA LEU A 137 8.88 -19.40 11.67
C LEU A 137 10.36 -19.24 11.31
N GLY A 138 10.89 -18.00 11.27
CA GLY A 138 12.29 -17.71 11.02
C GLY A 138 13.21 -18.32 12.06
N ILE A 139 12.84 -18.24 13.36
CA ILE A 139 13.57 -18.90 14.46
C ILE A 139 13.56 -20.42 14.29
N ALA A 140 12.39 -21.01 14.05
CA ALA A 140 12.26 -22.46 13.85
C ALA A 140 13.10 -22.95 12.66
N LYS A 141 13.14 -22.17 11.55
CA LYS A 141 13.97 -22.46 10.38
C LYS A 141 15.48 -22.36 10.68
N ALA A 142 15.90 -21.38 11.46
CA ALA A 142 17.30 -21.22 11.85
C ALA A 142 17.78 -22.38 12.76
N LEU A 143 16.95 -22.77 13.72
CA LEU A 143 17.25 -23.91 14.61
C LEU A 143 17.26 -25.26 13.89
N ASN A 144 16.47 -25.39 12.83
CA ASN A 144 16.41 -26.59 11.98
C ASN A 144 17.10 -26.37 10.62
N HIS A 145 18.10 -25.52 10.57
CA HIS A 145 18.84 -25.24 9.34
C HIS A 145 19.39 -26.53 8.71
N THR A 146 19.28 -26.67 7.40
CA THR A 146 19.62 -27.85 6.58
C THR A 146 18.72 -29.09 6.76
N LYS A 147 17.71 -29.05 7.65
CA LYS A 147 16.75 -30.15 7.80
C LYS A 147 15.57 -30.03 6.81
N LEU A 148 14.83 -31.11 6.69
CA LEU A 148 13.63 -31.18 5.80
C LEU A 148 12.61 -30.06 6.12
N PHE A 149 12.41 -29.72 7.40
CA PHE A 149 11.53 -28.62 7.82
C PHE A 149 11.93 -27.28 7.18
N ASP A 150 13.22 -26.95 7.18
CA ASP A 150 13.72 -25.73 6.57
C ASP A 150 13.52 -25.71 5.06
N ALA A 151 13.76 -26.84 4.39
CA ALA A 151 13.57 -26.96 2.95
C ALA A 151 12.08 -26.84 2.56
N VAL A 152 11.19 -27.60 3.21
CA VAL A 152 9.75 -27.59 2.92
C VAL A 152 9.13 -26.23 3.23
N SER A 153 9.42 -25.65 4.40
CA SER A 153 8.89 -24.33 4.75
C SER A 153 9.44 -23.23 3.83
N SER A 154 10.69 -23.35 3.33
CA SER A 154 11.21 -22.43 2.31
C SER A 154 10.42 -22.56 1.01
N PHE A 155 10.19 -23.78 0.55
CA PHE A 155 9.41 -24.02 -0.66
C PHE A 155 8.01 -23.40 -0.57
N VAL A 156 7.29 -23.62 0.55
CA VAL A 156 5.95 -23.07 0.74
C VAL A 156 5.95 -21.54 0.74
N VAL A 157 6.89 -20.94 1.48
CA VAL A 157 7.00 -19.47 1.58
C VAL A 157 7.37 -18.85 0.24
N PHE A 158 8.29 -19.46 -0.52
CA PHE A 158 8.65 -18.97 -1.86
C PHE A 158 7.56 -19.20 -2.88
N ALA A 159 6.84 -20.34 -2.82
CA ALA A 159 5.70 -20.58 -3.68
C ALA A 159 4.60 -19.54 -3.48
N ALA A 160 4.30 -19.21 -2.22
CA ALA A 160 3.36 -18.14 -1.89
C ALA A 160 3.83 -16.76 -2.39
N TYR A 161 5.12 -16.46 -2.29
CA TYR A 161 5.72 -15.23 -2.78
C TYR A 161 5.71 -15.12 -4.31
N ALA A 162 5.87 -16.23 -5.01
CA ALA A 162 5.90 -16.25 -6.48
C ALA A 162 4.54 -15.95 -7.13
N ILE A 163 3.45 -16.14 -6.39
CA ILE A 163 2.10 -15.86 -6.90
C ILE A 163 1.84 -14.34 -6.78
N PRO A 164 1.54 -13.64 -7.90
CA PRO A 164 1.13 -12.24 -7.83
C PRO A 164 -0.10 -12.07 -6.93
N SER A 165 -0.07 -11.08 -6.04
CA SER A 165 -1.13 -10.86 -5.03
C SER A 165 -2.53 -10.73 -5.62
N PHE A 166 -2.66 -10.12 -6.81
CA PHE A 166 -3.95 -10.02 -7.49
C PHE A 166 -4.44 -11.38 -8.01
N ALA A 167 -3.54 -12.24 -8.51
CA ALA A 167 -3.90 -13.59 -8.96
C ALA A 167 -4.33 -14.47 -7.78
N LEU A 168 -3.61 -14.36 -6.64
CA LEU A 168 -4.01 -15.01 -5.40
C LEU A 168 -5.38 -14.52 -4.92
N ALA A 169 -5.63 -13.20 -5.00
CA ALA A 169 -6.92 -12.62 -4.62
C ALA A 169 -8.07 -13.16 -5.49
N MET A 170 -7.85 -13.23 -6.81
CA MET A 170 -8.85 -13.80 -7.72
C MET A 170 -9.11 -15.29 -7.43
N LEU A 171 -8.05 -16.07 -7.20
CA LEU A 171 -8.16 -17.48 -6.84
C LEU A 171 -8.95 -17.66 -5.53
N LEU A 172 -8.58 -16.96 -4.46
CA LEU A 172 -9.25 -17.05 -3.17
C LEU A 172 -10.71 -16.59 -3.25
N LYS A 173 -10.97 -15.51 -3.97
CA LYS A 173 -12.33 -15.02 -4.21
C LYS A 173 -13.18 -16.07 -4.94
N THR A 174 -12.65 -16.69 -5.98
CA THR A 174 -13.37 -17.73 -6.73
C THR A 174 -13.65 -18.97 -5.88
N LEU A 175 -12.69 -19.37 -5.03
CA LEU A 175 -12.84 -20.58 -4.21
C LEU A 175 -13.72 -20.38 -2.98
N PHE A 176 -13.73 -19.18 -2.36
CA PHE A 176 -14.28 -19.00 -1.01
C PHE A 176 -15.40 -17.97 -0.90
N CYS A 177 -15.78 -17.26 -1.97
CA CYS A 177 -16.83 -16.23 -1.92
C CYS A 177 -18.07 -16.57 -2.75
N GLY A 178 -18.37 -17.84 -2.97
CA GLY A 178 -19.61 -18.27 -3.65
C GLY A 178 -19.77 -17.74 -5.09
N THR A 179 -18.69 -17.33 -5.76
CA THR A 179 -18.76 -16.81 -7.12
C THR A 179 -19.02 -17.89 -8.18
N VAL A 180 -18.81 -19.14 -7.84
CA VAL A 180 -19.04 -20.32 -8.69
C VAL A 180 -19.84 -21.34 -7.87
N GLU A 181 -20.90 -21.92 -8.42
CA GLU A 181 -21.80 -22.86 -7.75
C GLU A 181 -21.10 -24.09 -7.14
N SER A 182 -19.95 -24.49 -7.68
CA SER A 182 -19.18 -25.63 -7.16
C SER A 182 -18.16 -25.25 -6.06
N CYS A 183 -18.08 -24.00 -5.65
CA CYS A 183 -17.09 -23.49 -4.69
C CYS A 183 -17.77 -23.10 -3.37
N TRP A 184 -16.93 -22.92 -2.34
CA TRP A 184 -17.41 -22.58 -1.00
C TRP A 184 -17.85 -21.12 -0.90
N ASP A 185 -18.93 -20.89 -0.14
CA ASP A 185 -19.40 -19.54 0.23
C ASP A 185 -19.15 -19.32 1.72
N ILE A 186 -17.91 -19.02 2.07
CA ILE A 186 -17.47 -18.88 3.47
C ILE A 186 -17.21 -17.41 3.80
N PHE A 187 -16.66 -16.66 2.85
CA PHE A 187 -16.25 -15.28 3.05
C PHE A 187 -17.04 -14.32 2.15
N PRO A 188 -17.31 -13.10 2.63
CA PRO A 188 -18.03 -12.11 1.86
C PRO A 188 -17.24 -11.67 0.62
N LEU A 189 -17.98 -11.40 -0.45
CA LEU A 189 -17.41 -11.04 -1.77
C LEU A 189 -16.66 -9.70 -1.77
N GLY A 190 -17.05 -8.79 -0.88
CA GLY A 190 -16.47 -7.44 -0.79
C GLY A 190 -17.10 -6.67 0.37
N GLY A 191 -16.73 -5.40 0.47
CA GLY A 191 -17.15 -4.56 1.60
C GLY A 191 -16.15 -4.58 2.76
N ILE A 192 -16.49 -3.84 3.81
CA ILE A 192 -15.72 -3.76 5.06
C ILE A 192 -16.52 -4.38 6.20
N SER A 193 -17.83 -4.37 6.09
CA SER A 193 -18.81 -4.98 6.98
C SER A 193 -20.04 -5.37 6.18
N GLY A 194 -20.79 -6.37 6.67
CA GLY A 194 -22.08 -6.75 6.12
C GLY A 194 -23.17 -5.76 6.48
N ASP A 195 -24.33 -5.94 5.85
CA ASP A 195 -25.56 -5.25 6.24
C ASP A 195 -26.17 -6.00 7.43
N PHE A 196 -26.42 -5.27 8.51
CA PHE A 196 -27.08 -5.81 9.70
C PHE A 196 -28.53 -5.34 9.71
N ASP A 197 -29.47 -6.27 9.91
CA ASP A 197 -30.90 -5.95 10.04
C ASP A 197 -31.23 -5.18 11.32
N SER A 198 -30.34 -5.23 12.32
CA SER A 198 -30.42 -4.54 13.60
C SER A 198 -29.05 -4.06 14.04
N GLU A 199 -28.96 -3.23 15.08
CA GLU A 199 -27.65 -2.82 15.62
C GLU A 199 -26.86 -4.06 16.08
N PRO A 200 -25.68 -4.33 15.47
CA PRO A 200 -24.91 -5.53 15.81
C PRO A 200 -24.33 -5.43 17.21
N THR A 201 -24.30 -6.55 17.90
CA THR A 201 -23.53 -6.67 19.14
C THR A 201 -22.05 -6.46 18.84
N PHE A 202 -21.29 -5.93 19.78
CA PHE A 202 -19.85 -5.69 19.62
C PHE A 202 -19.08 -6.92 19.10
N PHE A 203 -19.44 -8.11 19.57
CA PHE A 203 -18.82 -9.36 19.13
C PHE A 203 -19.17 -9.71 17.67
N GLU A 204 -20.43 -9.55 17.28
CA GLU A 204 -20.89 -9.78 15.90
C GLU A 204 -20.18 -8.84 14.93
N PHE A 205 -20.05 -7.57 15.31
CA PHE A 205 -19.32 -6.58 14.53
C PHE A 205 -17.84 -6.96 14.32
N ILE A 206 -17.16 -7.44 15.39
CA ILE A 206 -15.75 -7.88 15.27
C ILE A 206 -15.62 -9.10 14.38
N VAL A 207 -16.48 -10.09 14.54
CA VAL A 207 -16.45 -11.32 13.76
C VAL A 207 -16.73 -11.03 12.29
N ASP A 208 -17.73 -10.21 12.00
CA ASP A 208 -18.05 -9.79 10.64
C ASP A 208 -16.87 -9.05 9.99
N ARG A 209 -16.32 -8.07 10.71
CA ARG A 209 -15.14 -7.34 10.26
C ARG A 209 -13.94 -8.25 9.98
N ALA A 210 -13.70 -9.21 10.86
CA ALA A 210 -12.64 -10.19 10.69
C ALA A 210 -12.86 -11.04 9.42
N ARG A 211 -14.09 -11.51 9.18
CA ARG A 211 -14.44 -12.27 7.97
C ARG A 211 -14.15 -11.48 6.68
N HIS A 212 -14.49 -10.20 6.64
CA HIS A 212 -14.21 -9.34 5.50
C HIS A 212 -12.70 -9.06 5.30
N MET A 213 -11.91 -9.16 6.37
CA MET A 213 -10.48 -8.87 6.34
C MET A 213 -9.60 -10.09 6.01
N VAL A 214 -10.05 -11.33 6.26
CA VAL A 214 -9.21 -12.54 6.15
C VAL A 214 -8.59 -12.69 4.76
N LEU A 215 -9.41 -12.74 3.71
CA LEU A 215 -8.90 -12.96 2.34
C LEU A 215 -8.00 -11.82 1.84
N PRO A 216 -8.37 -10.54 2.00
CA PRO A 216 -7.48 -9.45 1.64
C PRO A 216 -6.16 -9.46 2.44
N LEU A 217 -6.20 -9.77 3.74
CA LEU A 217 -4.99 -9.86 4.57
C LEU A 217 -4.07 -10.98 4.10
N LEU A 218 -4.59 -12.15 3.77
CA LEU A 218 -3.80 -13.26 3.22
C LEU A 218 -3.05 -12.82 1.95
N CYS A 219 -3.74 -12.13 1.03
CA CYS A 219 -3.12 -11.62 -0.18
C CYS A 219 -2.04 -10.55 0.11
N TYR A 220 -2.31 -9.67 1.05
CA TYR A 220 -1.41 -8.57 1.42
C TYR A 220 -0.14 -9.08 2.09
N VAL A 221 -0.28 -10.08 2.95
CA VAL A 221 0.81 -10.62 3.77
C VAL A 221 1.65 -11.66 3.01
N ALA A 222 1.07 -12.39 2.06
CA ALA A 222 1.76 -13.44 1.30
C ALA A 222 3.08 -12.95 0.67
N GLY A 223 3.08 -11.74 0.09
CA GLY A 223 4.28 -11.12 -0.48
C GLY A 223 5.36 -10.72 0.54
N SER A 224 4.98 -10.44 1.77
CA SER A 224 5.90 -10.00 2.83
C SER A 224 6.55 -11.15 3.59
N PHE A 225 5.89 -12.31 3.66
CA PHE A 225 6.31 -13.44 4.47
C PHE A 225 7.68 -14.00 4.07
N ALA A 226 7.97 -14.09 2.78
CA ALA A 226 9.21 -14.66 2.31
C ALA A 226 10.41 -13.84 2.80
N MET A 227 10.37 -12.54 2.54
CA MET A 227 11.48 -11.63 2.87
C MET A 227 11.75 -11.58 4.37
N LEU A 228 10.71 -11.38 5.18
CA LEU A 228 10.86 -11.23 6.62
C LEU A 228 11.28 -12.55 7.30
N THR A 229 10.70 -13.68 6.88
CA THR A 229 11.07 -15.00 7.40
C THR A 229 12.53 -15.32 7.11
N LEU A 230 13.00 -15.03 5.89
CA LEU A 230 14.42 -15.25 5.54
C LEU A 230 15.36 -14.30 6.26
N LEU A 231 14.96 -13.03 6.36
CA LEU A 231 15.74 -12.03 7.11
C LEU A 231 15.92 -12.47 8.56
N MET A 232 14.84 -12.89 9.21
CA MET A 232 14.89 -13.41 10.58
C MET A 232 15.75 -14.65 10.70
N LYS A 233 15.58 -15.62 9.78
CA LYS A 233 16.41 -16.84 9.76
C LYS A 233 17.89 -16.50 9.63
N ASN A 234 18.26 -15.68 8.64
CA ASN A 234 19.66 -15.37 8.37
C ASN A 234 20.29 -14.56 9.50
N SER A 235 19.58 -13.54 10.01
CA SER A 235 20.05 -12.77 11.16
C SER A 235 20.31 -13.64 12.38
N LEU A 236 19.44 -14.62 12.63
CA LEU A 236 19.63 -15.55 13.76
C LEU A 236 20.80 -16.52 13.52
N LEU A 237 20.98 -17.01 12.28
CA LEU A 237 22.13 -17.86 11.93
C LEU A 237 23.45 -17.11 12.13
N ASP A 238 23.52 -15.84 11.74
CA ASP A 238 24.72 -15.01 11.96
C ASP A 238 25.00 -14.85 13.46
N GLN A 239 23.98 -14.61 14.27
CA GLN A 239 24.16 -14.49 15.73
C GLN A 239 24.54 -15.82 16.40
N ILE A 240 23.95 -16.94 16.00
CA ILE A 240 24.30 -18.28 16.54
C ILE A 240 25.76 -18.64 16.23
N SER A 241 26.31 -18.12 15.14
CA SER A 241 27.70 -18.35 14.73
C SER A 241 28.70 -17.44 15.44
N ALA A 242 28.25 -16.43 16.18
CA ALA A 242 29.09 -15.46 16.85
C ALA A 242 29.88 -16.06 18.05
N ASP A 243 31.04 -15.51 18.32
CA ASP A 243 31.97 -16.05 19.35
C ASP A 243 31.39 -16.00 20.77
N TYR A 244 30.56 -15.01 21.08
CA TYR A 244 29.91 -14.93 22.40
C TYR A 244 28.95 -16.11 22.63
N VAL A 245 28.22 -16.56 21.59
CA VAL A 245 27.34 -17.73 21.68
C VAL A 245 28.15 -19.01 21.88
N ARG A 246 29.27 -19.16 21.15
CA ARG A 246 30.19 -20.27 21.34
C ARG A 246 30.74 -20.33 22.78
N THR A 247 31.06 -19.16 23.34
CA THR A 247 31.52 -19.05 24.74
C THR A 247 30.44 -19.50 25.74
N VAL A 248 29.18 -19.14 25.51
CA VAL A 248 28.05 -19.55 26.38
C VAL A 248 27.82 -21.06 26.30
N ILE A 249 27.93 -21.65 25.11
CA ILE A 249 27.81 -23.09 24.91
C ILE A 249 29.00 -23.82 25.58
N ALA A 250 30.24 -23.30 25.47
CA ALA A 250 31.42 -23.86 26.15
C ALA A 250 31.30 -23.84 27.66
N LYS A 251 30.52 -22.91 28.23
CA LYS A 251 30.20 -22.87 29.67
C LYS A 251 29.06 -23.81 30.09
N GLY A 252 28.59 -24.69 29.17
CA GLY A 252 27.59 -25.73 29.45
C GLY A 252 26.13 -25.38 29.14
N ALA A 253 25.85 -24.24 28.50
CA ALA A 253 24.50 -23.94 28.05
C ALA A 253 24.11 -24.80 26.84
N THR A 254 22.85 -25.23 26.77
CA THR A 254 22.31 -25.87 25.59
C THR A 254 22.17 -24.83 24.46
N ARG A 255 22.24 -25.27 23.21
CA ARG A 255 22.10 -24.39 22.01
C ARG A 255 20.79 -23.58 22.03
N THR A 256 19.69 -24.21 22.44
CA THR A 256 18.41 -23.53 22.58
C THR A 256 18.44 -22.44 23.64
N ARG A 257 19.05 -22.72 24.81
CA ARG A 257 19.20 -21.73 25.88
C ARG A 257 20.11 -20.57 25.48
N ALA A 258 21.16 -20.83 24.73
CA ALA A 258 22.09 -19.81 24.25
C ALA A 258 21.46 -18.87 23.20
N VAL A 259 20.39 -19.30 22.52
CA VAL A 259 19.62 -18.48 21.54
C VAL A 259 18.58 -17.58 22.23
N TRP A 260 18.07 -18.00 23.41
CA TRP A 260 17.02 -17.27 24.13
C TRP A 260 17.56 -16.42 25.30
N ALA A 261 18.83 -16.47 25.60
CA ALA A 261 19.51 -15.65 26.60
C ALA A 261 20.17 -14.43 26.00
#